data_2a2df082b8f9b1fcc004e0a6b199aca0
#
_entry.id   2a2df082b8f9b1fcc004e0a6b199aca0
#
_cell.length_a   1.000
_cell.length_b   1.000
_cell.length_c   1.000
_cell.angle_alpha   90.00
_cell.angle_beta   90.00
_cell.angle_gamma   90.00
#
_symmetry.space_group_name_H-M   'P 1'
#
loop_
_entity.id
_entity.type
_entity.pdbx_description
1 polymer ?
#
loop_
_entity_poly.entity_id
_entity_poly.type
_entity_poly.pdbx_seq_one_letter_code
_entity_poly.pdbx_strand_id
1 'polypeptide(L)'
;MDFVDVDWEYPADVRQPDLVDNVNDEGTPHAKPEDKENYITLLKEIRESINQQGEKLGKTYELSVALPSSREKLNDGIDIPKLFSVVDFANIMTYDLNGAWSPNSAHHTALYGNPADPNYEEGLSVDQTVKFLQKEGAPSDKIVIGAAFYTRGWHEVESGDNKELPGLFQSAKASNQDADQTPSYGAKNKNDLVSGNGGRAGGVWPYRNIADLIDQTADLKEYWDDVAKAPYMYSKTTGEFFTYDNVKSVSYKAEYVKENELGGVISWMQSQDKETNSSKRDELTNAIKQGLFGDEKLSEQEIVSSPLAIDVDISTYSEYGANGYNITIKNNEQLNETSSVLSAVELAQETIKFPKLYIPIHSAESLSAGDYKAGTVTIENGYVVIDLASVYDGKHIEPDASYEFRLRSSDENPTVDRIGHIALVQRIGDEGAEINRQVIYGKELIPDPSDTQPPSVPENLAVSDIQGTRVTLSWEESTDNNQVAGYYIYRDGQRVAQTAHTRYTDTGLETNTPYTYTVSAFDASGNVSEKSLPITITTKSEDPAPGYEEWNPEKAYVKGDIVTYKGKVYQAKWWNQGEEPGSNEWGAWELIG
;
A
#
# COMPACT_ATOMS: atom_id res chain seq x y z
N MET A 1 -18.33 -1.70 -5.99
CA MET A 1 -18.27 -2.89 -6.90
C MET A 1 -18.50 -2.35 -8.29
N ASP A 2 -17.64 -2.70 -9.24
CA ASP A 2 -17.70 -2.14 -10.60
C ASP A 2 -18.07 -3.21 -11.63
N PHE A 3 -17.88 -4.48 -11.30
CA PHE A 3 -18.24 -5.62 -12.15
C PHE A 3 -18.56 -6.88 -11.34
N VAL A 4 -19.19 -7.86 -12.00
CA VAL A 4 -19.38 -9.23 -11.54
C VAL A 4 -18.63 -10.15 -12.49
N ASP A 5 -17.74 -11.00 -11.97
CA ASP A 5 -17.08 -12.07 -12.72
C ASP A 5 -17.66 -13.42 -12.30
N VAL A 6 -18.06 -14.25 -13.27
CA VAL A 6 -18.64 -15.57 -13.00
C VAL A 6 -17.65 -16.64 -13.41
N ASP A 7 -17.19 -17.38 -12.41
CA ASP A 7 -16.21 -18.45 -12.56
C ASP A 7 -16.88 -19.81 -12.30
N TRP A 8 -17.47 -20.41 -13.35
CA TRP A 8 -18.04 -21.76 -13.31
C TRP A 8 -17.13 -22.74 -14.05
N GLU A 9 -16.40 -23.58 -13.30
CA GLU A 9 -15.40 -24.52 -13.83
C GLU A 9 -15.87 -25.98 -13.72
N TYR A 10 -16.61 -26.53 -14.68
CA TYR A 10 -17.09 -25.93 -15.93
C TYR A 10 -18.53 -26.42 -16.20
N PRO A 11 -19.37 -25.65 -16.92
CA PRO A 11 -20.69 -26.11 -17.32
C PRO A 11 -20.60 -27.42 -18.14
N ALA A 12 -21.47 -28.37 -17.87
CA ALA A 12 -21.55 -29.68 -18.51
C ALA A 12 -20.31 -30.60 -18.32
N ASP A 13 -19.31 -30.20 -17.56
CA ASP A 13 -18.10 -31.01 -17.31
C ASP A 13 -18.32 -31.97 -16.12
N VAL A 14 -18.43 -33.25 -16.40
CA VAL A 14 -18.57 -34.32 -15.38
C VAL A 14 -17.19 -34.69 -14.86
N ARG A 15 -16.84 -34.21 -13.68
CA ARG A 15 -15.56 -34.45 -13.01
C ARG A 15 -15.73 -35.39 -11.81
N GLN A 16 -14.82 -36.34 -11.66
CA GLN A 16 -14.73 -37.15 -10.44
C GLN A 16 -14.20 -36.34 -9.27
N PRO A 17 -14.53 -36.75 -8.02
CA PRO A 17 -13.94 -36.10 -6.83
C PRO A 17 -12.41 -36.13 -6.85
N ASP A 18 -11.78 -35.01 -6.50
CA ASP A 18 -10.35 -34.92 -6.26
C ASP A 18 -10.07 -34.78 -4.76
N LEU A 19 -10.04 -35.93 -4.07
CA LEU A 19 -9.81 -35.97 -2.63
C LEU A 19 -8.38 -35.65 -2.21
N VAL A 20 -7.45 -35.53 -3.15
CA VAL A 20 -6.07 -35.09 -2.88
C VAL A 20 -6.04 -33.58 -2.72
N ASP A 21 -6.75 -32.85 -3.57
CA ASP A 21 -6.87 -31.40 -3.48
C ASP A 21 -7.80 -30.96 -2.35
N ASN A 22 -8.95 -31.61 -2.22
CA ASN A 22 -9.92 -31.29 -1.18
C ASN A 22 -10.60 -32.56 -0.66
N VAL A 23 -10.43 -32.88 0.62
CA VAL A 23 -11.04 -34.07 1.26
C VAL A 23 -12.58 -34.09 1.19
N ASN A 24 -13.20 -32.93 0.95
CA ASN A 24 -14.66 -32.80 0.84
C ASN A 24 -15.11 -32.57 -0.62
N ASP A 25 -14.24 -32.76 -1.60
CA ASP A 25 -14.62 -32.60 -3.00
C ASP A 25 -15.59 -33.71 -3.42
N GLU A 26 -16.76 -33.33 -3.88
CA GLU A 26 -17.77 -34.25 -4.40
C GLU A 26 -17.69 -34.42 -5.92
N GLY A 27 -16.75 -33.74 -6.58
CA GLY A 27 -16.70 -33.63 -8.03
C GLY A 27 -17.92 -32.88 -8.59
N THR A 28 -18.29 -33.19 -9.83
CA THR A 28 -19.46 -32.59 -10.49
C THR A 28 -20.45 -33.66 -10.98
N PRO A 29 -20.97 -34.55 -10.08
CA PRO A 29 -21.79 -35.70 -10.48
C PRO A 29 -23.15 -35.30 -11.08
N HIS A 30 -23.57 -34.06 -10.92
CA HIS A 30 -24.83 -33.51 -11.41
C HIS A 30 -24.67 -32.66 -12.68
N ALA A 31 -23.45 -32.47 -13.17
CA ALA A 31 -23.18 -31.76 -14.42
C ALA A 31 -23.85 -32.51 -15.59
N LYS A 32 -24.42 -31.77 -16.51
CA LYS A 32 -25.22 -32.32 -17.62
C LYS A 32 -25.18 -31.39 -18.84
N PRO A 33 -25.45 -31.88 -20.04
CA PRO A 33 -25.41 -31.08 -21.27
C PRO A 33 -26.30 -29.83 -21.24
N GLU A 34 -27.41 -29.86 -20.49
CA GLU A 34 -28.31 -28.71 -20.32
C GLU A 34 -27.67 -27.54 -19.59
N ASP A 35 -26.56 -27.75 -18.88
CA ASP A 35 -25.84 -26.69 -18.18
C ASP A 35 -25.28 -25.64 -19.14
N LYS A 36 -25.02 -26.01 -20.39
CA LYS A 36 -24.67 -25.06 -21.46
C LYS A 36 -25.73 -23.98 -21.67
N GLU A 37 -27.02 -24.33 -21.69
CA GLU A 37 -28.12 -23.37 -21.80
C GLU A 37 -28.45 -22.73 -20.44
N ASN A 38 -28.32 -23.46 -19.34
CA ASN A 38 -28.51 -22.95 -17.98
C ASN A 38 -27.51 -21.83 -17.67
N TYR A 39 -26.28 -21.97 -18.14
CA TYR A 39 -25.24 -20.93 -17.94
C TYR A 39 -25.62 -19.62 -18.64
N ILE A 40 -26.11 -19.68 -19.88
CA ILE A 40 -26.59 -18.49 -20.59
C ILE A 40 -27.80 -17.86 -19.87
N THR A 41 -28.67 -18.69 -19.30
CA THR A 41 -29.83 -18.20 -18.53
C THR A 41 -29.37 -17.48 -17.26
N LEU A 42 -28.46 -18.08 -16.50
CA LEU A 42 -27.85 -17.48 -15.31
C LEU A 42 -27.19 -16.11 -15.62
N LEU A 43 -26.38 -16.06 -16.68
CA LEU A 43 -25.72 -14.80 -17.07
C LEU A 43 -26.71 -13.70 -17.46
N LYS A 44 -27.83 -14.04 -18.11
CA LYS A 44 -28.89 -13.09 -18.42
C LYS A 44 -29.58 -12.55 -17.17
N GLU A 45 -29.88 -13.43 -16.21
CA GLU A 45 -30.50 -13.03 -14.94
C GLU A 45 -29.56 -12.11 -14.12
N ILE A 46 -28.26 -12.43 -14.09
CA ILE A 46 -27.25 -11.57 -13.46
C ILE A 46 -27.19 -10.22 -14.18
N ARG A 47 -27.09 -10.19 -15.50
CA ARG A 47 -27.06 -8.97 -16.33
C ARG A 47 -28.27 -8.08 -16.05
N GLU A 48 -29.48 -8.67 -16.03
CA GLU A 48 -30.70 -7.93 -15.72
C GLU A 48 -30.63 -7.33 -14.31
N SER A 49 -30.20 -8.11 -13.33
CA SER A 49 -30.11 -7.68 -11.93
C SER A 49 -29.11 -6.52 -11.73
N ILE A 50 -27.91 -6.64 -12.32
CA ILE A 50 -26.90 -5.56 -12.21
C ILE A 50 -27.28 -4.31 -13.01
N ASN A 51 -28.01 -4.44 -14.14
CA ASN A 51 -28.54 -3.30 -14.87
C ASN A 51 -29.60 -2.55 -14.05
N GLN A 52 -30.54 -3.28 -13.44
CA GLN A 52 -31.55 -2.69 -12.54
C GLN A 52 -30.92 -1.97 -11.34
N GLN A 53 -29.85 -2.53 -10.78
CA GLN A 53 -29.10 -1.88 -9.70
C GLN A 53 -28.35 -0.66 -10.23
N GLY A 54 -27.76 -0.75 -11.40
CA GLY A 54 -27.08 0.37 -12.06
C GLY A 54 -27.99 1.56 -12.32
N GLU A 55 -29.22 1.30 -12.82
CA GLU A 55 -30.23 2.34 -13.02
C GLU A 55 -30.57 3.09 -11.72
N LYS A 56 -30.70 2.34 -10.60
CA LYS A 56 -31.00 2.95 -9.29
C LYS A 56 -29.85 3.83 -8.77
N LEU A 57 -28.61 3.46 -9.08
CA LEU A 57 -27.40 4.12 -8.55
C LEU A 57 -26.74 5.09 -9.54
N GLY A 58 -27.29 5.20 -10.76
CA GLY A 58 -26.71 6.02 -11.84
C GLY A 58 -25.32 5.49 -12.29
N LYS A 59 -25.09 4.16 -12.20
CA LYS A 59 -23.82 3.49 -12.55
C LYS A 59 -24.04 2.43 -13.61
N THR A 60 -22.99 2.09 -14.36
CA THR A 60 -22.94 0.92 -15.23
C THR A 60 -22.04 -0.12 -14.59
N TYR A 61 -22.52 -1.36 -14.54
CA TYR A 61 -21.75 -2.51 -14.04
C TYR A 61 -21.42 -3.45 -15.17
N GLU A 62 -20.18 -3.93 -15.19
CA GLU A 62 -19.73 -4.94 -16.15
C GLU A 62 -20.03 -6.36 -15.65
N LEU A 63 -20.25 -7.26 -16.59
CA LEU A 63 -20.38 -8.70 -16.37
C LEU A 63 -19.29 -9.40 -17.16
N SER A 64 -18.41 -10.10 -16.47
CA SER A 64 -17.40 -10.94 -17.10
C SER A 64 -17.53 -12.40 -16.68
N VAL A 65 -16.80 -13.26 -17.36
CA VAL A 65 -16.73 -14.69 -17.07
C VAL A 65 -15.30 -15.18 -17.20
N ALA A 66 -14.93 -16.22 -16.43
CA ALA A 66 -13.72 -16.98 -16.68
C ALA A 66 -14.04 -18.19 -17.58
N LEU A 67 -13.23 -18.39 -18.64
CA LEU A 67 -13.40 -19.48 -19.60
C LEU A 67 -12.15 -20.34 -19.72
N PRO A 68 -12.29 -21.66 -19.93
CA PRO A 68 -11.15 -22.55 -20.17
C PRO A 68 -10.52 -22.34 -21.55
N SER A 69 -9.28 -22.79 -21.72
CA SER A 69 -8.63 -22.90 -23.02
C SER A 69 -8.92 -24.21 -23.74
N SER A 70 -9.38 -25.24 -23.02
CA SER A 70 -9.72 -26.55 -23.58
C SER A 70 -10.84 -26.44 -24.58
N ARG A 71 -10.58 -26.85 -25.83
CA ARG A 71 -11.60 -26.90 -26.91
C ARG A 71 -12.76 -27.83 -26.59
N GLU A 72 -12.49 -28.93 -25.90
CA GLU A 72 -13.52 -29.87 -25.47
C GLU A 72 -14.49 -29.18 -24.50
N LYS A 73 -14.00 -28.59 -23.43
CA LYS A 73 -14.83 -27.91 -22.43
C LYS A 73 -15.57 -26.71 -23.02
N LEU A 74 -14.94 -25.95 -23.92
CA LEU A 74 -15.61 -24.86 -24.64
C LEU A 74 -16.75 -25.36 -25.52
N ASN A 75 -16.54 -26.45 -26.28
CA ASN A 75 -17.57 -27.01 -27.14
C ASN A 75 -18.74 -27.59 -26.36
N ASP A 76 -18.47 -28.29 -25.30
CA ASP A 76 -19.46 -29.01 -24.53
C ASP A 76 -20.27 -28.10 -23.60
N GLY A 77 -19.60 -27.15 -22.94
CA GLY A 77 -20.17 -26.32 -21.88
C GLY A 77 -20.56 -24.90 -22.28
N ILE A 78 -20.09 -24.35 -23.40
CA ILE A 78 -20.24 -22.94 -23.72
C ILE A 78 -20.88 -22.70 -25.09
N ASP A 79 -21.96 -21.94 -25.13
CA ASP A 79 -22.51 -21.36 -26.37
C ASP A 79 -21.86 -20.01 -26.61
N ILE A 80 -20.72 -20.04 -27.33
CA ILE A 80 -19.83 -18.89 -27.48
C ILE A 80 -20.56 -17.64 -28.02
N PRO A 81 -21.34 -17.70 -29.14
CA PRO A 81 -22.03 -16.53 -29.64
C PRO A 81 -23.06 -15.96 -28.66
N LYS A 82 -23.83 -16.83 -27.98
CA LYS A 82 -24.83 -16.37 -27.00
C LYS A 82 -24.15 -15.78 -25.76
N LEU A 83 -23.07 -16.37 -25.28
CA LEU A 83 -22.33 -15.88 -24.13
C LEU A 83 -21.82 -14.46 -24.37
N PHE A 84 -21.10 -14.23 -25.48
CA PHE A 84 -20.56 -12.91 -25.80
C PHE A 84 -21.63 -11.86 -26.17
N SER A 85 -22.87 -12.28 -26.40
CA SER A 85 -24.00 -11.34 -26.51
C SER A 85 -24.48 -10.80 -25.15
N VAL A 86 -24.10 -11.43 -24.04
CA VAL A 86 -24.56 -11.11 -22.68
C VAL A 86 -23.46 -10.47 -21.84
N VAL A 87 -22.21 -10.96 -21.97
CA VAL A 87 -21.08 -10.47 -21.18
C VAL A 87 -20.38 -9.30 -21.87
N ASP A 88 -19.70 -8.46 -21.06
CA ASP A 88 -18.87 -7.39 -21.56
C ASP A 88 -17.53 -7.92 -22.06
N PHE A 89 -16.90 -8.87 -21.33
CA PHE A 89 -15.69 -9.56 -21.75
C PHE A 89 -15.59 -10.96 -21.11
N ALA A 90 -14.64 -11.74 -21.58
CA ALA A 90 -14.31 -13.05 -21.00
C ALA A 90 -12.82 -13.15 -20.70
N ASN A 91 -12.51 -13.56 -19.48
CA ASN A 91 -11.16 -13.87 -19.01
C ASN A 91 -10.82 -15.30 -19.41
N ILE A 92 -9.99 -15.48 -20.42
CA ILE A 92 -9.59 -16.80 -20.88
C ILE A 92 -8.40 -17.26 -20.05
N MET A 93 -8.59 -18.33 -19.30
CA MET A 93 -7.56 -18.94 -18.44
C MET A 93 -6.51 -19.66 -19.30
N THR A 94 -5.71 -18.88 -20.05
CA THR A 94 -4.60 -19.36 -20.89
C THR A 94 -3.35 -19.64 -20.05
N TYR A 95 -3.55 -20.26 -18.93
CA TYR A 95 -2.56 -20.84 -18.03
C TYR A 95 -3.07 -22.20 -17.56
N ASP A 96 -2.23 -22.98 -16.87
CA ASP A 96 -2.50 -24.38 -16.55
C ASP A 96 -2.83 -25.24 -17.78
N LEU A 97 -2.30 -24.85 -18.94
CA LEU A 97 -2.49 -25.58 -20.18
C LEU A 97 -1.84 -26.96 -20.13
N ASN A 98 -0.73 -27.07 -19.42
CA ASN A 98 0.00 -28.30 -19.12
C ASN A 98 0.50 -28.27 -17.67
N GLY A 99 0.61 -29.41 -17.04
CA GLY A 99 1.06 -29.53 -15.66
C GLY A 99 1.39 -30.96 -15.25
N ALA A 100 1.54 -31.17 -13.96
CA ALA A 100 1.95 -32.42 -13.35
C ALA A 100 1.05 -33.64 -13.64
N TRP A 101 -0.13 -33.43 -14.17
CA TRP A 101 -1.07 -34.46 -14.68
C TRP A 101 -0.67 -35.06 -16.03
N SER A 102 0.26 -34.42 -16.73
CA SER A 102 0.79 -34.87 -18.02
C SER A 102 2.13 -35.62 -17.85
N PRO A 103 2.34 -36.75 -18.54
CA PRO A 103 3.61 -37.48 -18.48
C PRO A 103 4.75 -36.77 -19.21
N ASN A 104 4.48 -35.74 -19.97
CA ASN A 104 5.49 -34.99 -20.71
C ASN A 104 5.54 -33.53 -20.22
N SER A 105 6.76 -33.01 -20.09
CA SER A 105 6.99 -31.59 -19.85
C SER A 105 6.50 -30.75 -21.03
N ALA A 106 5.88 -29.61 -20.76
CA ALA A 106 5.42 -28.67 -21.77
C ALA A 106 5.26 -27.27 -21.18
N HIS A 107 4.90 -26.28 -21.99
CA HIS A 107 4.57 -24.95 -21.50
C HIS A 107 3.15 -24.91 -20.92
N HIS A 108 2.98 -24.31 -19.75
CA HIS A 108 1.66 -24.14 -19.16
C HIS A 108 0.97 -22.81 -19.53
N THR A 109 1.68 -21.91 -20.23
CA THR A 109 1.14 -20.57 -20.55
C THR A 109 1.80 -19.98 -21.81
N ALA A 110 2.10 -20.84 -22.82
CA ALA A 110 2.74 -20.45 -24.07
C ALA A 110 1.88 -19.47 -24.89
N LEU A 111 2.53 -18.45 -25.49
CA LEU A 111 1.84 -17.57 -26.43
C LEU A 111 1.47 -18.30 -27.72
N TYR A 112 2.39 -19.03 -28.31
CA TYR A 112 2.17 -19.82 -29.53
C TYR A 112 2.37 -21.30 -29.29
N GLY A 113 1.63 -22.13 -30.04
CA GLY A 113 1.86 -23.57 -30.07
C GLY A 113 3.18 -23.89 -30.75
N ASN A 114 3.96 -24.81 -30.17
CA ASN A 114 5.18 -25.32 -30.81
C ASN A 114 4.86 -26.67 -31.50
N PRO A 115 5.05 -26.81 -32.82
CA PRO A 115 4.78 -28.06 -33.55
C PRO A 115 5.59 -29.27 -33.07
N ALA A 116 6.66 -29.05 -32.28
CA ALA A 116 7.40 -30.13 -31.65
C ALA A 116 6.73 -30.71 -30.41
N ASP A 117 5.69 -30.04 -29.88
CA ASP A 117 4.89 -30.56 -28.79
C ASP A 117 4.05 -31.76 -29.25
N PRO A 118 4.16 -32.93 -28.60
CA PRO A 118 3.30 -34.08 -28.93
C PRO A 118 1.81 -33.78 -28.88
N ASN A 119 1.38 -32.80 -28.07
CA ASN A 119 0.00 -32.38 -27.87
C ASN A 119 -0.38 -31.12 -28.69
N TYR A 120 0.42 -30.75 -29.68
CA TYR A 120 0.21 -29.54 -30.49
C TYR A 120 -1.22 -29.41 -31.06
N GLU A 121 -1.82 -30.52 -31.50
CA GLU A 121 -3.15 -30.55 -32.08
C GLU A 121 -4.27 -30.29 -31.06
N GLU A 122 -4.01 -30.45 -29.78
CA GLU A 122 -4.96 -30.09 -28.71
C GLU A 122 -5.22 -28.58 -28.64
N GLY A 123 -4.30 -27.77 -29.17
CA GLY A 123 -4.47 -26.33 -29.27
C GLY A 123 -4.25 -25.58 -27.96
N LEU A 124 -3.33 -26.07 -27.12
CA LEU A 124 -3.03 -25.57 -25.79
C LEU A 124 -2.00 -24.42 -25.83
N SER A 125 -2.37 -23.31 -26.47
CA SER A 125 -1.63 -22.04 -26.42
C SER A 125 -2.58 -20.86 -26.50
N VAL A 126 -2.12 -19.66 -26.10
CA VAL A 126 -2.90 -18.43 -26.19
C VAL A 126 -3.45 -18.22 -27.60
N ASP A 127 -2.55 -18.21 -28.59
CA ASP A 127 -2.91 -17.96 -30.01
C ASP A 127 -3.93 -18.98 -30.56
N GLN A 128 -3.73 -20.26 -30.28
CA GLN A 128 -4.62 -21.31 -30.76
C GLN A 128 -6.02 -21.19 -30.10
N THR A 129 -6.08 -20.82 -28.83
CA THR A 129 -7.33 -20.59 -28.10
C THR A 129 -8.06 -19.34 -28.62
N VAL A 130 -7.35 -18.23 -28.79
CA VAL A 130 -7.92 -16.98 -29.35
C VAL A 130 -8.50 -17.22 -30.74
N LYS A 131 -7.74 -17.85 -31.63
CA LYS A 131 -8.18 -18.18 -33.00
C LYS A 131 -9.41 -19.12 -33.01
N PHE A 132 -9.47 -20.06 -32.07
CA PHE A 132 -10.64 -20.90 -31.90
C PHE A 132 -11.87 -20.09 -31.50
N LEU A 133 -11.77 -19.25 -30.46
CA LEU A 133 -12.87 -18.41 -29.98
C LEU A 133 -13.38 -17.45 -31.05
N GLN A 134 -12.45 -16.77 -31.76
CA GLN A 134 -12.80 -15.89 -32.87
C GLN A 134 -13.53 -16.61 -34.01
N LYS A 135 -13.07 -17.82 -34.37
CA LYS A 135 -13.73 -18.68 -35.36
C LYS A 135 -15.16 -19.08 -34.94
N GLU A 136 -15.36 -19.32 -33.65
CA GLU A 136 -16.69 -19.65 -33.10
C GLU A 136 -17.57 -18.40 -32.83
N GLY A 137 -17.10 -17.20 -33.16
CA GLY A 137 -17.87 -15.96 -33.15
C GLY A 137 -17.66 -15.05 -31.94
N ALA A 138 -16.61 -15.25 -31.16
CA ALA A 138 -16.25 -14.33 -30.09
C ALA A 138 -15.65 -13.03 -30.66
N PRO A 139 -16.13 -11.83 -30.26
CA PRO A 139 -15.53 -10.56 -30.63
C PRO A 139 -14.12 -10.43 -30.02
N SER A 140 -13.15 -9.94 -30.79
CA SER A 140 -11.76 -9.83 -30.35
C SER A 140 -11.62 -8.93 -29.12
N ASP A 141 -12.26 -7.77 -29.12
CA ASP A 141 -12.25 -6.76 -28.06
C ASP A 141 -12.86 -7.24 -26.73
N LYS A 142 -13.56 -8.36 -26.74
CA LYS A 142 -14.12 -9.01 -25.54
C LYS A 142 -13.28 -10.21 -25.04
N ILE A 143 -12.21 -10.57 -25.70
CA ILE A 143 -11.30 -11.65 -25.31
C ILE A 143 -10.15 -11.09 -24.48
N VAL A 144 -10.05 -11.50 -23.21
CA VAL A 144 -8.94 -11.16 -22.30
C VAL A 144 -8.09 -12.41 -22.07
N ILE A 145 -6.79 -12.36 -22.42
CA ILE A 145 -5.91 -13.53 -22.30
C ILE A 145 -5.20 -13.58 -20.94
N GLY A 146 -4.79 -14.80 -20.51
CA GLY A 146 -4.17 -15.04 -19.21
C GLY A 146 -2.65 -14.92 -19.20
N ALA A 147 -2.11 -14.41 -18.09
CA ALA A 147 -0.70 -14.46 -17.73
C ALA A 147 -0.53 -15.12 -16.37
N ALA A 148 0.41 -16.06 -16.26
CA ALA A 148 0.65 -16.83 -15.05
C ALA A 148 1.80 -16.23 -14.23
N PHE A 149 1.49 -15.76 -13.00
CA PHE A 149 2.50 -15.24 -12.08
C PHE A 149 3.04 -16.33 -11.15
N TYR A 150 3.03 -17.58 -11.63
CA TYR A 150 3.50 -18.77 -10.92
C TYR A 150 4.05 -19.80 -11.91
N THR A 151 4.73 -20.80 -11.37
CA THR A 151 5.26 -21.92 -12.16
C THR A 151 4.35 -23.14 -12.11
N ARG A 152 4.44 -23.98 -13.13
CA ARG A 152 4.13 -25.43 -13.08
C ARG A 152 5.42 -26.20 -13.32
N GLY A 153 5.53 -27.40 -12.75
CA GLY A 153 6.78 -28.14 -12.87
C GLY A 153 6.64 -29.63 -12.81
N TRP A 154 7.60 -30.31 -13.42
CA TRP A 154 7.77 -31.76 -13.45
C TRP A 154 9.09 -32.15 -12.82
N HIS A 155 9.18 -33.36 -12.32
CA HIS A 155 10.43 -33.93 -11.81
C HIS A 155 10.92 -35.11 -12.66
N GLU A 156 12.19 -35.46 -12.56
CA GLU A 156 12.82 -36.54 -13.30
C GLU A 156 12.50 -36.52 -14.83
N VAL A 157 12.50 -35.33 -15.43
CA VAL A 157 12.31 -35.12 -16.86
C VAL A 157 13.59 -35.51 -17.61
N GLU A 158 13.46 -36.29 -18.69
CA GLU A 158 14.57 -36.65 -19.54
C GLU A 158 15.12 -35.41 -20.25
N SER A 159 16.47 -35.38 -20.50
CA SER A 159 17.11 -34.24 -21.17
C SER A 159 16.73 -34.11 -22.65
N GLY A 160 16.42 -35.23 -23.29
CA GLY A 160 16.21 -35.32 -24.74
C GLY A 160 17.46 -35.05 -25.58
N ASP A 161 17.27 -35.10 -26.90
CA ASP A 161 18.34 -34.90 -27.86
C ASP A 161 18.58 -33.43 -28.24
N ASN A 162 17.61 -32.55 -28.01
CA ASN A 162 17.73 -31.13 -28.29
C ASN A 162 18.60 -30.43 -27.22
N LYS A 163 19.81 -30.08 -27.58
CA LYS A 163 20.77 -29.45 -26.67
C LYS A 163 20.47 -27.97 -26.38
N GLU A 164 19.73 -27.30 -27.27
CA GLU A 164 19.34 -25.89 -27.13
C GLU A 164 18.12 -25.75 -26.22
N LEU A 165 17.20 -26.73 -26.29
CA LEU A 165 15.97 -26.78 -25.48
C LEU A 165 15.89 -28.11 -24.71
N PRO A 166 16.83 -28.38 -23.80
CA PRO A 166 16.84 -29.66 -23.06
C PRO A 166 15.65 -29.73 -22.12
N GLY A 167 15.08 -30.91 -21.95
CA GLY A 167 13.95 -31.16 -21.04
C GLY A 167 12.61 -30.74 -21.58
N LEU A 168 12.52 -29.96 -22.68
CA LEU A 168 11.24 -29.53 -23.24
C LEU A 168 10.62 -30.64 -24.09
N PHE A 169 9.32 -30.89 -23.88
CA PHE A 169 8.52 -31.95 -24.51
C PHE A 169 9.10 -33.36 -24.31
N GLN A 170 9.71 -33.58 -23.15
CA GLN A 170 10.32 -34.84 -22.78
C GLN A 170 9.49 -35.57 -21.72
N SER A 171 9.65 -36.91 -21.70
CA SER A 171 8.99 -37.74 -20.70
C SER A 171 9.49 -37.41 -19.29
N ALA A 172 8.55 -37.29 -18.38
CA ALA A 172 8.76 -37.24 -16.95
C ALA A 172 8.50 -38.62 -16.34
N LYS A 173 9.18 -38.94 -15.26
CA LYS A 173 8.92 -40.19 -14.54
C LYS A 173 7.81 -39.96 -13.52
N ALA A 174 6.82 -40.84 -13.51
CA ALA A 174 5.81 -40.81 -12.46
C ALA A 174 6.48 -40.99 -11.10
N SER A 175 6.19 -40.05 -10.19
CA SER A 175 6.49 -40.19 -8.78
C SER A 175 5.54 -41.18 -8.11
N ASN A 176 5.49 -41.19 -6.79
CA ASN A 176 4.49 -41.96 -6.06
C ASN A 176 3.06 -41.58 -6.53
N GLN A 177 2.17 -42.56 -6.48
CA GLN A 177 0.77 -42.30 -6.70
C GLN A 177 0.23 -41.37 -5.63
N ASP A 178 -0.59 -40.42 -6.02
CA ASP A 178 -1.36 -39.59 -5.11
C ASP A 178 -2.34 -40.42 -4.27
N ALA A 179 -2.98 -39.83 -3.29
CA ALA A 179 -3.89 -40.53 -2.39
C ALA A 179 -5.10 -41.18 -3.15
N ASP A 180 -5.49 -40.63 -4.28
CA ASP A 180 -6.51 -41.15 -5.18
C ASP A 180 -5.98 -42.17 -6.21
N GLN A 181 -4.73 -42.60 -6.09
CA GLN A 181 -4.04 -43.54 -6.97
C GLN A 181 -3.71 -43.00 -8.38
N THR A 182 -3.86 -41.69 -8.63
CA THR A 182 -3.43 -41.11 -9.91
C THR A 182 -1.91 -40.92 -9.94
N PRO A 183 -1.23 -41.16 -11.09
CA PRO A 183 0.18 -40.89 -11.23
C PRO A 183 0.42 -39.36 -11.16
N SER A 184 1.38 -38.94 -10.34
CA SER A 184 1.87 -37.55 -10.31
C SER A 184 3.25 -37.47 -10.96
N TYR A 185 3.44 -36.46 -11.79
CA TYR A 185 4.73 -36.16 -12.44
C TYR A 185 5.35 -34.87 -11.91
N GLY A 186 4.74 -34.26 -10.89
CA GLY A 186 5.04 -32.92 -10.43
C GLY A 186 6.32 -32.77 -9.63
N ALA A 187 7.01 -31.67 -9.86
CA ALA A 187 8.08 -31.18 -9.01
C ALA A 187 7.55 -30.64 -7.69
N LYS A 188 8.44 -30.49 -6.71
CA LYS A 188 8.10 -29.96 -5.38
C LYS A 188 7.55 -28.52 -5.46
N ASN A 189 6.48 -28.24 -4.72
CA ASN A 189 5.94 -26.89 -4.57
C ASN A 189 6.79 -26.05 -3.61
N LYS A 190 6.66 -24.72 -3.66
CA LYS A 190 7.29 -23.79 -2.70
C LYS A 190 6.91 -24.13 -1.26
N ASN A 191 5.64 -24.40 -1.04
CA ASN A 191 5.12 -24.83 0.26
C ASN A 191 4.76 -26.31 0.18
N ASP A 192 5.07 -27.07 1.22
CA ASP A 192 4.63 -28.45 1.34
C ASP A 192 3.10 -28.45 1.50
N LEU A 193 2.42 -29.11 0.56
CA LEU A 193 0.98 -29.24 0.60
C LEU A 193 0.60 -30.48 1.41
N VAL A 194 -0.49 -30.41 2.13
CA VAL A 194 -1.06 -31.54 2.87
C VAL A 194 -2.15 -32.16 2.01
N SER A 195 -2.11 -33.47 1.79
CA SER A 195 -3.16 -34.19 1.05
C SER A 195 -4.54 -33.88 1.62
N GLY A 196 -5.47 -33.57 0.75
CA GLY A 196 -6.82 -33.13 1.09
C GLY A 196 -6.94 -31.63 1.41
N ASN A 197 -5.87 -30.88 1.19
CA ASN A 197 -5.84 -29.41 1.34
C ASN A 197 -4.91 -28.81 0.28
N GLY A 198 -5.13 -29.12 -0.99
CA GLY A 198 -4.28 -28.76 -2.12
C GLY A 198 -2.96 -29.53 -2.16
N GLY A 199 -2.96 -30.80 -1.78
CA GLY A 199 -1.77 -31.59 -1.44
C GLY A 199 -0.97 -32.20 -2.57
N ARG A 200 -1.19 -31.79 -3.83
CA ARG A 200 -0.51 -32.36 -5.00
C ARG A 200 0.78 -31.63 -5.36
N ALA A 201 1.86 -32.38 -5.60
CA ALA A 201 3.10 -31.82 -6.15
C ALA A 201 2.86 -31.39 -7.60
N GLY A 202 2.91 -30.11 -7.87
CA GLY A 202 2.66 -29.51 -9.19
C GLY A 202 3.75 -28.55 -9.64
N GLY A 203 4.84 -28.44 -8.88
CA GLY A 203 5.91 -27.47 -9.15
C GLY A 203 5.45 -26.02 -9.03
N VAL A 204 4.54 -25.74 -8.11
CA VAL A 204 3.94 -24.39 -7.96
C VAL A 204 4.82 -23.50 -7.09
N TRP A 205 5.37 -22.46 -7.69
CA TRP A 205 6.16 -21.41 -7.05
C TRP A 205 5.66 -20.05 -7.51
N PRO A 206 5.35 -19.11 -6.59
CA PRO A 206 5.08 -17.73 -6.97
C PRO A 206 6.25 -17.11 -7.75
N TYR A 207 5.97 -16.25 -8.74
CA TYR A 207 7.01 -15.57 -9.52
C TYR A 207 8.02 -14.82 -8.63
N ARG A 208 7.58 -14.20 -7.54
CA ARG A 208 8.47 -13.54 -6.59
C ARG A 208 9.53 -14.46 -5.98
N ASN A 209 9.28 -15.77 -5.93
CA ASN A 209 10.18 -16.78 -5.34
C ASN A 209 11.02 -17.55 -6.36
N ILE A 210 11.07 -17.15 -7.62
CA ILE A 210 11.89 -17.85 -8.65
C ILE A 210 13.37 -17.84 -8.30
N ALA A 211 13.88 -16.77 -7.68
CA ALA A 211 15.26 -16.73 -7.22
C ALA A 211 15.55 -17.83 -6.17
N ASP A 212 14.63 -18.01 -5.20
CA ASP A 212 14.73 -19.07 -4.19
C ASP A 212 14.70 -20.47 -4.85
N LEU A 213 13.85 -20.65 -5.86
CA LEU A 213 13.77 -21.91 -6.62
C LEU A 213 15.08 -22.23 -7.31
N ILE A 214 15.70 -21.25 -7.98
CA ILE A 214 17.00 -21.38 -8.64
C ILE A 214 18.10 -21.73 -7.63
N ASP A 215 18.11 -21.08 -6.47
CA ASP A 215 19.11 -21.32 -5.42
C ASP A 215 18.95 -22.70 -4.75
N GLN A 216 17.73 -23.22 -4.66
CA GLN A 216 17.42 -24.50 -4.03
C GLN A 216 17.55 -25.70 -4.97
N THR A 217 17.55 -25.50 -6.29
CA THR A 217 17.59 -26.57 -7.28
C THR A 217 18.96 -26.61 -7.99
N ALA A 218 19.69 -27.69 -7.81
CA ALA A 218 21.03 -27.83 -8.38
C ALA A 218 21.04 -27.66 -9.91
N ASP A 219 21.89 -26.76 -10.43
CA ASP A 219 22.11 -26.49 -11.88
C ASP A 219 20.82 -26.11 -12.65
N LEU A 220 19.82 -25.50 -11.98
CA LEU A 220 18.61 -25.01 -12.62
C LEU A 220 18.94 -23.79 -13.48
N LYS A 221 18.62 -23.83 -14.77
CA LYS A 221 18.90 -22.77 -15.75
C LYS A 221 17.65 -22.41 -16.52
N GLU A 222 17.52 -21.13 -16.83
CA GLU A 222 16.48 -20.63 -17.71
C GLU A 222 16.83 -20.90 -19.17
N TYR A 223 15.81 -21.29 -19.94
CA TYR A 223 15.81 -21.47 -21.38
C TYR A 223 14.65 -20.70 -22.01
N TRP A 224 14.76 -20.43 -23.30
CA TRP A 224 13.73 -19.69 -24.03
C TRP A 224 13.32 -20.47 -25.28
N ASP A 225 12.04 -20.84 -25.36
CA ASP A 225 11.45 -21.38 -26.61
C ASP A 225 11.00 -20.21 -27.49
N ASP A 226 11.76 -19.95 -28.55
CA ASP A 226 11.46 -18.83 -29.44
C ASP A 226 10.25 -19.11 -30.35
N VAL A 227 9.85 -20.35 -30.54
CA VAL A 227 8.61 -20.73 -31.25
C VAL A 227 7.39 -20.39 -30.38
N ALA A 228 7.39 -20.87 -29.15
CA ALA A 228 6.28 -20.67 -28.22
C ALA A 228 6.25 -19.27 -27.57
N LYS A 229 7.34 -18.49 -27.68
CA LYS A 229 7.56 -17.23 -26.95
C LYS A 229 7.37 -17.42 -25.44
N ALA A 230 7.91 -18.49 -24.92
CA ALA A 230 7.76 -18.89 -23.53
C ALA A 230 9.08 -19.27 -22.87
N PRO A 231 9.32 -18.86 -21.60
CA PRO A 231 10.46 -19.30 -20.81
C PRO A 231 10.15 -20.64 -20.13
N TYR A 232 11.20 -21.36 -19.79
CA TYR A 232 11.17 -22.46 -18.84
C TYR A 232 12.52 -22.61 -18.15
N MET A 233 12.55 -23.31 -17.03
CA MET A 233 13.79 -23.68 -16.34
C MET A 233 13.95 -25.19 -16.34
N TYR A 234 15.19 -25.66 -16.50
CA TYR A 234 15.52 -27.07 -16.48
C TYR A 234 16.85 -27.32 -15.80
N SER A 235 16.89 -28.35 -14.95
CA SER A 235 18.10 -28.87 -14.34
C SER A 235 18.50 -30.19 -14.97
N LYS A 236 19.66 -30.22 -15.65
CA LYS A 236 20.23 -31.48 -16.18
C LYS A 236 20.70 -32.43 -15.08
N THR A 237 20.92 -31.91 -13.88
CA THR A 237 21.41 -32.70 -12.73
C THR A 237 20.26 -33.41 -12.01
N THR A 238 19.14 -32.74 -11.79
CA THR A 238 17.99 -33.29 -11.05
C THR A 238 16.85 -33.74 -11.94
N GLY A 239 16.80 -33.30 -13.19
CA GLY A 239 15.67 -33.53 -14.10
C GLY A 239 14.43 -32.67 -13.78
N GLU A 240 14.56 -31.69 -12.89
CA GLU A 240 13.46 -30.79 -12.60
C GLU A 240 13.26 -29.78 -13.71
N PHE A 241 12.02 -29.62 -14.13
CA PHE A 241 11.56 -28.72 -15.17
C PHE A 241 10.46 -27.81 -14.61
N PHE A 242 10.55 -26.49 -14.86
CA PHE A 242 9.54 -25.52 -14.47
C PHE A 242 9.23 -24.58 -15.64
N THR A 243 7.96 -24.37 -15.90
CA THR A 243 7.45 -23.44 -16.91
C THR A 243 6.68 -22.32 -16.25
N TYR A 244 6.70 -21.09 -16.80
CA TYR A 244 6.16 -19.89 -16.16
C TYR A 244 6.10 -18.72 -17.16
N ASP A 245 5.56 -17.57 -16.73
CA ASP A 245 5.73 -16.30 -17.42
C ASP A 245 6.86 -15.47 -16.78
N ASN A 246 7.65 -14.79 -17.61
CA ASN A 246 8.63 -13.77 -17.19
C ASN A 246 8.35 -12.43 -17.90
N VAL A 247 9.13 -11.39 -17.59
CA VAL A 247 8.99 -10.06 -18.20
C VAL A 247 8.95 -10.14 -19.74
N LYS A 248 9.79 -10.99 -20.35
CA LYS A 248 9.85 -11.12 -21.80
C LYS A 248 8.58 -11.76 -22.37
N SER A 249 8.07 -12.84 -21.77
CA SER A 249 6.85 -13.53 -22.28
C SER A 249 5.61 -12.68 -22.11
N VAL A 250 5.43 -12.00 -20.96
CA VAL A 250 4.27 -11.12 -20.77
C VAL A 250 4.32 -9.88 -21.66
N SER A 251 5.51 -9.39 -22.02
CA SER A 251 5.63 -8.33 -23.02
C SER A 251 5.17 -8.78 -24.39
N TYR A 252 5.52 -10.00 -24.83
CA TYR A 252 4.98 -10.58 -26.07
C TYR A 252 3.46 -10.79 -26.01
N LYS A 253 2.92 -11.18 -24.86
CA LYS A 253 1.46 -11.30 -24.66
C LYS A 253 0.78 -9.94 -24.80
N ALA A 254 1.34 -8.88 -24.20
CA ALA A 254 0.80 -7.53 -24.33
C ALA A 254 0.87 -7.00 -25.77
N GLU A 255 1.96 -7.28 -26.50
CA GLU A 255 2.08 -6.95 -27.93
C GLU A 255 1.04 -7.71 -28.76
N TYR A 256 0.87 -9.02 -28.50
CA TYR A 256 -0.14 -9.86 -29.14
C TYR A 256 -1.57 -9.33 -28.93
N VAL A 257 -1.91 -8.84 -27.72
CA VAL A 257 -3.20 -8.21 -27.43
C VAL A 257 -3.44 -7.01 -28.33
N LYS A 258 -2.45 -6.14 -28.49
CA LYS A 258 -2.55 -4.95 -29.37
C LYS A 258 -2.67 -5.35 -30.85
N GLU A 259 -1.86 -6.28 -31.33
CA GLU A 259 -1.84 -6.71 -32.73
C GLU A 259 -3.14 -7.39 -33.17
N ASN A 260 -3.83 -8.06 -32.22
CA ASN A 260 -5.07 -8.78 -32.48
C ASN A 260 -6.32 -8.06 -31.97
N GLU A 261 -6.17 -6.80 -31.51
CA GLU A 261 -7.27 -5.96 -30.99
C GLU A 261 -8.07 -6.67 -29.88
N LEU A 262 -7.38 -7.36 -28.96
CA LEU A 262 -8.02 -8.07 -27.86
C LEU A 262 -8.36 -7.12 -26.70
N GLY A 263 -9.27 -7.58 -25.81
CA GLY A 263 -9.73 -6.81 -24.66
C GLY A 263 -8.67 -6.55 -23.58
N GLY A 264 -7.66 -7.40 -23.45
CA GLY A 264 -6.61 -7.17 -22.45
C GLY A 264 -5.91 -8.43 -21.96
N VAL A 265 -5.28 -8.30 -20.80
CA VAL A 265 -4.58 -9.39 -20.10
C VAL A 265 -5.09 -9.50 -18.67
N ILE A 266 -5.47 -10.70 -18.23
CA ILE A 266 -5.69 -11.04 -16.82
C ILE A 266 -4.45 -11.72 -16.25
N SER A 267 -4.05 -11.39 -15.04
CA SER A 267 -2.96 -12.05 -14.31
C SER A 267 -3.49 -12.95 -13.20
N TRP A 268 -3.04 -14.19 -13.16
CA TRP A 268 -3.26 -15.07 -12.01
C TRP A 268 -1.92 -15.37 -11.31
N MET A 269 -1.65 -14.79 -10.09
CA MET A 269 -2.40 -13.67 -9.56
C MET A 269 -1.45 -12.58 -9.10
N GLN A 270 -1.92 -11.36 -9.04
CA GLN A 270 -1.14 -10.17 -8.71
C GLN A 270 -0.29 -10.32 -7.42
N SER A 271 -0.85 -10.96 -6.38
CA SER A 271 -0.12 -11.20 -5.12
C SER A 271 1.10 -12.10 -5.26
N GLN A 272 1.32 -12.73 -6.40
CA GLN A 272 2.49 -13.58 -6.70
C GLN A 272 3.58 -12.85 -7.50
N ASP A 273 3.36 -11.60 -7.90
CA ASP A 273 4.39 -10.73 -8.49
C ASP A 273 5.43 -10.31 -7.45
N LYS A 274 6.46 -9.56 -7.84
CA LYS A 274 7.49 -9.05 -6.92
C LYS A 274 6.89 -8.13 -5.88
N GLU A 275 7.32 -8.32 -4.63
CA GLU A 275 6.78 -7.66 -3.44
C GLU A 275 6.99 -6.14 -3.43
N THR A 276 6.18 -5.44 -2.64
CA THR A 276 6.18 -3.98 -2.49
C THR A 276 7.50 -3.39 -1.99
N ASN A 277 8.28 -4.16 -1.23
CA ASN A 277 9.60 -3.78 -0.73
C ASN A 277 10.76 -4.11 -1.71
N SER A 278 10.46 -4.75 -2.83
CA SER A 278 11.42 -5.05 -3.88
C SER A 278 11.69 -3.83 -4.75
N SER A 279 12.96 -3.63 -5.17
CA SER A 279 13.30 -2.65 -6.23
C SER A 279 12.66 -2.97 -7.59
N LYS A 280 12.11 -4.18 -7.73
CA LYS A 280 11.40 -4.69 -8.90
C LYS A 280 9.92 -4.93 -8.61
N ARG A 281 9.35 -4.17 -7.68
CA ARG A 281 7.94 -4.25 -7.33
C ARG A 281 7.05 -4.31 -8.58
N ASP A 282 6.09 -5.24 -8.58
CA ASP A 282 5.11 -5.41 -9.64
C ASP A 282 5.75 -5.58 -11.04
N GLU A 283 6.88 -6.34 -11.13
CA GLU A 283 7.72 -6.45 -12.32
C GLU A 283 6.95 -6.95 -13.55
N LEU A 284 6.13 -8.01 -13.41
CA LEU A 284 5.33 -8.55 -14.52
C LEU A 284 4.15 -7.63 -14.84
N THR A 285 3.47 -7.11 -13.84
CA THR A 285 2.37 -6.17 -14.00
C THR A 285 2.81 -4.91 -14.75
N ASN A 286 3.98 -4.36 -14.39
CA ASN A 286 4.54 -3.19 -15.06
C ASN A 286 4.95 -3.51 -16.52
N ALA A 287 5.47 -4.72 -16.79
CA ALA A 287 5.79 -5.14 -18.13
C ALA A 287 4.53 -5.26 -19.02
N ILE A 288 3.44 -5.81 -18.49
CA ILE A 288 2.14 -5.86 -19.17
C ILE A 288 1.63 -4.45 -19.46
N LYS A 289 1.59 -3.56 -18.45
CA LYS A 289 1.17 -2.17 -18.61
C LYS A 289 1.99 -1.43 -19.66
N GLN A 290 3.31 -1.56 -19.60
CA GLN A 290 4.22 -0.94 -20.56
C GLN A 290 3.97 -1.46 -21.98
N GLY A 291 3.73 -2.77 -22.14
CA GLY A 291 3.40 -3.36 -23.43
C GLY A 291 2.07 -2.88 -24.00
N LEU A 292 1.03 -2.78 -23.16
CA LEU A 292 -0.31 -2.37 -23.59
C LEU A 292 -0.40 -0.86 -23.85
N PHE A 293 0.13 -0.03 -22.95
CA PHE A 293 -0.12 1.41 -22.92
C PHE A 293 1.12 2.27 -23.19
N GLY A 294 2.33 1.66 -23.25
CA GLY A 294 3.58 2.38 -23.42
C GLY A 294 3.83 3.35 -22.26
N ASP A 295 4.33 4.55 -22.61
CA ASP A 295 4.56 5.64 -21.65
C ASP A 295 3.30 6.50 -21.40
N GLU A 296 2.16 6.12 -21.99
CA GLU A 296 0.90 6.77 -21.64
C GLU A 296 0.66 6.58 -20.14
N LYS A 297 0.72 7.68 -19.41
CA LYS A 297 0.11 7.71 -18.08
C LYS A 297 -1.37 7.47 -18.33
N LEU A 298 -1.81 6.24 -18.04
CA LEU A 298 -3.23 6.02 -17.79
C LEU A 298 -3.63 7.15 -16.84
N SER A 299 -4.61 7.97 -17.24
CA SER A 299 -5.22 8.86 -16.28
C SER A 299 -5.51 7.98 -15.09
N GLU A 300 -4.91 8.33 -13.93
CA GLU A 300 -5.38 7.74 -12.69
C GLU A 300 -6.89 7.92 -12.77
N GLN A 301 -7.61 6.83 -12.99
CA GLN A 301 -9.02 6.85 -12.69
C GLN A 301 -9.00 7.18 -11.21
N GLU A 302 -9.30 8.46 -10.89
CA GLU A 302 -9.74 8.78 -9.56
C GLU A 302 -10.79 7.73 -9.27
N ILE A 303 -10.47 6.83 -8.35
CA ILE A 303 -11.51 6.05 -7.68
C ILE A 303 -12.23 7.11 -6.87
N VAL A 304 -13.15 7.81 -7.55
CA VAL A 304 -14.03 8.80 -6.92
C VAL A 304 -15.03 8.00 -6.12
N SER A 305 -14.58 7.53 -4.97
CA SER A 305 -15.53 7.25 -3.91
C SER A 305 -16.08 8.61 -3.50
N SER A 306 -17.39 8.74 -3.49
CA SER A 306 -18.03 9.94 -2.95
C SER A 306 -17.46 10.21 -1.55
N PRO A 307 -17.12 11.46 -1.21
CA PRO A 307 -16.64 11.78 0.12
C PRO A 307 -17.63 11.26 1.15
N LEU A 308 -17.15 10.55 2.16
CA LEU A 308 -17.99 10.10 3.27
C LEU A 308 -18.38 11.29 4.17
N ALA A 309 -19.57 11.24 4.74
CA ALA A 309 -20.02 12.19 5.74
C ALA A 309 -19.32 11.89 7.08
N ILE A 310 -18.25 12.63 7.37
CA ILE A 310 -17.41 12.42 8.56
C ILE A 310 -17.34 13.70 9.37
N ASP A 311 -17.62 13.59 10.67
CA ASP A 311 -17.36 14.63 11.65
C ASP A 311 -16.09 14.31 12.44
N VAL A 312 -15.37 15.36 12.84
CA VAL A 312 -14.20 15.24 13.71
C VAL A 312 -14.33 16.22 14.87
N ASP A 313 -14.31 15.68 16.08
CA ASP A 313 -14.21 16.46 17.31
C ASP A 313 -12.79 16.38 17.88
N ILE A 314 -12.22 17.53 18.22
CA ILE A 314 -10.90 17.64 18.84
C ILE A 314 -11.01 18.42 20.14
N SER A 315 -10.51 17.85 21.22
CA SER A 315 -10.33 18.53 22.48
C SER A 315 -8.92 18.31 23.03
N THR A 316 -8.46 19.18 23.92
CA THR A 316 -7.18 19.02 24.60
C THR A 316 -7.35 18.36 25.96
N TYR A 317 -6.31 17.66 26.41
CA TYR A 317 -6.23 17.14 27.78
C TYR A 317 -4.91 17.52 28.45
N SER A 318 -4.95 17.58 29.79
CA SER A 318 -3.76 17.72 30.64
C SER A 318 -3.97 16.88 31.89
N GLU A 319 -3.40 15.69 31.90
CA GLU A 319 -3.62 14.69 32.96
C GLU A 319 -2.31 13.98 33.31
N TYR A 320 -2.03 13.82 34.60
CA TYR A 320 -0.86 13.05 35.10
C TYR A 320 0.49 13.45 34.48
N GLY A 321 0.66 14.74 34.15
CA GLY A 321 1.88 15.26 33.54
C GLY A 321 2.03 14.93 32.05
N ALA A 322 0.97 14.51 31.40
CA ALA A 322 0.88 14.34 29.95
C ALA A 322 -0.16 15.31 29.38
N ASN A 323 0.19 15.98 28.29
CA ASN A 323 -0.67 16.91 27.56
C ASN A 323 -0.89 16.39 26.13
N GLY A 324 -2.02 16.72 25.53
CA GLY A 324 -2.28 16.30 24.16
C GLY A 324 -3.71 16.55 23.70
N TYR A 325 -4.14 15.74 22.74
CA TYR A 325 -5.43 15.85 22.06
C TYR A 325 -6.23 14.56 22.18
N ASN A 326 -7.53 14.69 22.52
CA ASN A 326 -8.51 13.65 22.24
C ASN A 326 -9.09 13.95 20.86
N ILE A 327 -9.08 12.97 19.98
CA ILE A 327 -9.62 13.08 18.62
C ILE A 327 -10.70 12.02 18.47
N THR A 328 -11.90 12.43 18.08
CA THR A 328 -13.00 11.54 17.78
C THR A 328 -13.38 11.70 16.32
N ILE A 329 -13.33 10.61 15.56
CA ILE A 329 -13.81 10.52 14.18
C ILE A 329 -15.18 9.87 14.23
N LYS A 330 -16.20 10.52 13.71
CA LYS A 330 -17.54 9.97 13.59
C LYS A 330 -17.89 9.78 12.13
N ASN A 331 -18.23 8.56 11.76
CA ASN A 331 -18.80 8.23 10.46
C ASN A 331 -20.32 8.47 10.51
N ASN A 332 -20.80 9.54 9.85
CA ASN A 332 -22.22 9.93 9.85
C ASN A 332 -23.01 9.30 8.69
N GLU A 333 -22.42 8.36 7.95
CA GLU A 333 -23.17 7.62 6.93
C GLU A 333 -24.35 6.87 7.58
N GLN A 334 -25.45 6.77 6.86
CA GLN A 334 -26.66 6.09 7.31
C GLN A 334 -26.83 4.79 6.56
N LEU A 335 -27.08 3.70 7.28
CA LEU A 335 -27.49 2.46 6.66
C LEU A 335 -28.90 2.60 6.08
N ASN A 336 -29.04 2.40 4.78
CA ASN A 336 -30.36 2.29 4.17
C ASN A 336 -31.00 0.95 4.56
N GLU A 337 -31.92 0.96 5.52
CA GLU A 337 -32.59 -0.22 6.09
C GLU A 337 -33.44 -1.07 5.09
N THR A 338 -33.42 -0.78 3.80
CA THR A 338 -34.43 -1.34 2.87
C THR A 338 -34.04 -2.62 2.13
N SER A 339 -32.88 -3.23 2.38
CA SER A 339 -32.52 -4.48 1.68
C SER A 339 -31.60 -5.40 2.49
N SER A 340 -32.12 -6.56 2.84
CA SER A 340 -31.39 -7.61 3.58
C SER A 340 -30.28 -8.33 2.80
N VAL A 341 -30.15 -8.10 1.51
CA VAL A 341 -29.11 -8.72 0.63
C VAL A 341 -28.10 -7.69 0.14
N LEU A 342 -28.51 -6.43 0.00
CA LEU A 342 -27.63 -5.32 -0.43
C LEU A 342 -26.83 -4.73 0.73
N SER A 343 -27.22 -4.99 1.98
CA SER A 343 -26.62 -4.42 3.18
C SER A 343 -25.11 -4.65 3.31
N ALA A 344 -24.59 -5.80 2.90
CA ALA A 344 -23.16 -6.09 3.01
C ALA A 344 -22.29 -5.31 2.00
N VAL A 345 -22.82 -5.00 0.82
CA VAL A 345 -22.11 -4.23 -0.23
C VAL A 345 -22.22 -2.74 0.03
N GLU A 346 -23.39 -2.26 0.46
CA GLU A 346 -23.59 -0.88 0.88
C GLU A 346 -22.80 -0.56 2.14
N LEU A 347 -22.81 -1.42 3.15
CA LEU A 347 -21.91 -1.36 4.31
C LEU A 347 -20.44 -1.23 3.91
N ALA A 348 -20.03 -1.95 2.84
CA ALA A 348 -18.66 -1.90 2.37
C ALA A 348 -18.28 -0.54 1.73
N GLN A 349 -19.23 0.25 1.23
CA GLN A 349 -18.96 1.58 0.63
C GLN A 349 -19.02 2.70 1.68
N GLU A 350 -19.84 2.56 2.69
CA GLU A 350 -20.09 3.57 3.72
C GLU A 350 -19.20 3.41 4.97
N THR A 351 -18.48 2.30 5.08
CA THR A 351 -17.49 2.05 6.14
C THR A 351 -16.16 2.74 5.84
N ILE A 352 -15.59 3.45 6.80
CA ILE A 352 -14.20 3.94 6.71
C ILE A 352 -13.27 2.74 6.87
N LYS A 353 -12.41 2.50 5.85
CA LYS A 353 -11.58 1.29 5.75
C LYS A 353 -10.10 1.60 5.90
N PHE A 354 -9.43 0.86 6.79
CA PHE A 354 -7.98 0.92 7.02
C PHE A 354 -7.43 2.35 7.04
N PRO A 355 -7.98 3.23 7.92
CA PRO A 355 -7.72 4.66 7.88
C PRO A 355 -6.29 5.01 8.27
N LYS A 356 -5.69 5.90 7.49
CA LYS A 356 -4.54 6.71 7.88
C LYS A 356 -4.94 8.18 7.94
N LEU A 357 -4.46 8.87 8.94
CA LEU A 357 -4.65 10.31 9.09
C LEU A 357 -3.35 11.04 8.83
N TYR A 358 -3.43 12.15 8.13
CA TYR A 358 -2.30 13.02 7.80
C TYR A 358 -2.53 14.40 8.42
N ILE A 359 -1.66 14.80 9.34
CA ILE A 359 -1.65 16.11 10.00
C ILE A 359 -0.37 16.82 9.60
N PRO A 360 -0.39 18.05 9.05
CA PRO A 360 0.83 18.76 8.65
C PRO A 360 1.83 18.92 9.81
N ILE A 361 3.10 18.68 9.54
CA ILE A 361 4.15 18.69 10.57
C ILE A 361 4.28 20.04 11.30
N HIS A 362 3.99 21.15 10.61
CA HIS A 362 4.04 22.48 11.21
C HIS A 362 3.05 22.71 12.34
N SER A 363 1.95 21.93 12.36
CA SER A 363 0.94 21.95 13.43
C SER A 363 1.06 20.77 14.41
N ALA A 364 1.86 19.74 14.08
CA ALA A 364 1.87 18.47 14.80
C ALA A 364 3.26 17.85 15.00
N GLU A 365 4.35 18.59 14.79
CA GLU A 365 5.72 18.08 14.84
C GLU A 365 6.13 17.40 16.15
N SER A 366 5.43 17.70 17.24
CA SER A 366 5.67 17.13 18.57
C SER A 366 4.64 16.07 18.98
N LEU A 367 3.84 15.54 18.04
CA LEU A 367 2.82 14.54 18.34
C LEU A 367 3.37 13.11 18.35
N SER A 368 2.83 12.30 19.26
CA SER A 368 3.07 10.87 19.36
C SER A 368 1.81 10.15 19.83
N ALA A 369 1.77 8.81 19.82
CA ALA A 369 0.64 8.07 20.35
C ALA A 369 0.43 8.36 21.84
N GLY A 370 -0.77 8.79 22.21
CA GLY A 370 -1.18 9.06 23.59
C GLY A 370 -1.85 7.85 24.24
N ASP A 371 -2.42 6.96 23.43
CA ASP A 371 -2.94 5.65 23.81
C ASP A 371 -2.73 4.63 22.69
N TYR A 372 -3.08 3.35 22.93
CA TYR A 372 -2.90 2.29 21.94
C TYR A 372 -3.82 2.45 20.72
N LYS A 373 -4.96 3.14 20.86
CA LYS A 373 -5.91 3.35 19.77
C LYS A 373 -5.42 4.33 18.71
N ALA A 374 -4.45 5.18 19.03
CA ALA A 374 -3.77 6.00 18.03
C ALA A 374 -2.97 5.16 17.01
N GLY A 375 -2.72 3.88 17.32
CA GLY A 375 -1.98 3.00 16.45
C GLY A 375 -0.53 3.46 16.27
N THR A 376 -0.02 3.33 15.06
CA THR A 376 1.35 3.76 14.72
C THR A 376 1.37 5.21 14.30
N VAL A 377 2.24 6.01 14.94
CA VAL A 377 2.46 7.43 14.62
C VAL A 377 3.86 7.60 14.07
N THR A 378 3.98 8.08 12.81
CA THR A 378 5.23 8.31 12.08
C THR A 378 5.28 9.72 11.51
N ILE A 379 6.45 10.12 10.99
CA ILE A 379 6.61 11.37 10.25
C ILE A 379 7.00 11.02 8.81
N GLU A 380 6.17 11.41 7.85
CA GLU A 380 6.35 11.10 6.43
C GLU A 380 6.06 12.36 5.59
N ASN A 381 6.97 12.74 4.70
CA ASN A 381 6.75 13.80 3.69
C ASN A 381 6.16 15.12 4.23
N GLY A 382 6.55 15.55 5.44
CA GLY A 382 6.05 16.79 6.04
C GLY A 382 4.73 16.64 6.80
N TYR A 383 4.27 15.41 7.04
CA TYR A 383 3.08 15.10 7.83
C TYR A 383 3.42 14.22 9.03
N VAL A 384 2.70 14.40 10.12
CA VAL A 384 2.52 13.35 11.12
C VAL A 384 1.45 12.41 10.59
N VAL A 385 1.81 11.15 10.40
CA VAL A 385 0.95 10.11 9.86
C VAL A 385 0.53 9.19 10.99
N ILE A 386 -0.77 9.00 11.15
CA ILE A 386 -1.38 8.19 12.20
C ILE A 386 -2.07 7.01 11.51
N ASP A 387 -1.49 5.83 11.62
CA ASP A 387 -2.07 4.61 11.06
C ASP A 387 -2.98 3.93 12.09
N LEU A 388 -4.25 4.27 12.06
CA LEU A 388 -5.26 3.70 12.96
C LEU A 388 -5.47 2.21 12.69
N ALA A 389 -5.29 1.75 11.45
CA ALA A 389 -5.45 0.35 11.08
C ALA A 389 -4.35 -0.57 11.60
N SER A 390 -3.26 -0.01 12.12
CA SER A 390 -2.20 -0.79 12.80
C SER A 390 -2.69 -1.47 14.09
N VAL A 391 -3.88 -1.10 14.59
CA VAL A 391 -4.59 -1.77 15.68
C VAL A 391 -5.92 -2.32 15.20
N TYR A 392 -6.37 -3.43 15.78
CA TYR A 392 -7.55 -4.17 15.31
C TYR A 392 -8.82 -3.29 15.29
N ASP A 393 -9.06 -2.54 16.37
CA ASP A 393 -10.26 -1.71 16.54
C ASP A 393 -10.30 -0.49 15.59
N GLY A 394 -9.14 -0.10 15.04
CA GLY A 394 -9.02 1.04 14.11
C GLY A 394 -9.08 0.66 12.63
N LYS A 395 -9.24 -0.64 12.30
CA LYS A 395 -9.27 -1.10 10.89
C LYS A 395 -10.52 -0.65 10.14
N HIS A 396 -11.64 -0.55 10.82
CA HIS A 396 -12.91 -0.15 10.24
C HIS A 396 -13.69 0.73 11.19
N ILE A 397 -14.31 1.79 10.67
CA ILE A 397 -15.27 2.62 11.41
C ILE A 397 -16.60 2.53 10.65
N GLU A 398 -17.50 1.75 11.20
CA GLU A 398 -18.80 1.46 10.60
C GLU A 398 -19.69 2.72 10.53
N PRO A 399 -20.71 2.74 9.64
CA PRO A 399 -21.72 3.80 9.63
C PRO A 399 -22.33 4.04 11.02
N ASP A 400 -22.57 5.31 11.36
CA ASP A 400 -23.04 5.83 12.67
C ASP A 400 -22.12 5.47 13.87
N ALA A 401 -20.94 4.89 13.63
CA ALA A 401 -19.94 4.61 14.65
C ALA A 401 -18.95 5.77 14.85
N SER A 402 -18.36 5.81 16.05
CA SER A 402 -17.29 6.74 16.39
C SER A 402 -16.04 6.01 16.84
N TYR A 403 -14.88 6.55 16.47
CA TYR A 403 -13.57 6.06 16.90
C TYR A 403 -12.83 7.18 17.62
N GLU A 404 -12.51 6.97 18.88
CA GLU A 404 -11.81 7.94 19.74
C GLU A 404 -10.41 7.42 20.07
N PHE A 405 -9.41 8.29 19.94
CA PHE A 405 -8.01 8.01 20.28
C PHE A 405 -7.33 9.27 20.82
N ARG A 406 -6.16 9.09 21.46
CA ARG A 406 -5.37 10.17 22.04
C ARG A 406 -4.03 10.34 21.34
N LEU A 407 -3.66 11.60 21.10
CA LEU A 407 -2.32 11.99 20.73
C LEU A 407 -1.66 12.73 21.88
N ARG A 408 -0.42 12.36 22.20
CA ARG A 408 0.40 13.06 23.17
C ARG A 408 1.16 14.18 22.47
N SER A 409 1.10 15.38 23.03
CA SER A 409 1.93 16.52 22.63
C SER A 409 3.10 16.71 23.60
N SER A 410 4.24 17.14 23.10
CA SER A 410 5.32 17.64 23.95
C SER A 410 5.08 19.07 24.42
N ASP A 411 4.06 19.75 23.90
CA ASP A 411 3.68 21.08 24.32
C ASP A 411 2.99 21.05 25.69
N GLU A 412 3.39 21.94 26.58
CA GLU A 412 2.80 22.04 27.91
C GLU A 412 1.36 22.59 27.88
N ASN A 413 0.98 23.32 26.82
CA ASN A 413 -0.33 23.93 26.65
C ASN A 413 -0.82 23.76 25.20
N PRO A 414 -1.19 22.53 24.78
CA PRO A 414 -1.68 22.29 23.44
C PRO A 414 -3.02 23.01 23.21
N THR A 415 -3.22 23.54 22.01
CA THR A 415 -4.46 24.19 21.59
C THR A 415 -4.96 23.55 20.29
N VAL A 416 -6.30 23.46 20.11
CA VAL A 416 -6.91 22.75 18.98
C VAL A 416 -6.52 23.36 17.61
N ASP A 417 -6.34 24.67 17.55
CA ASP A 417 -5.94 25.38 16.34
C ASP A 417 -4.55 24.97 15.81
N ARG A 418 -3.71 24.31 16.61
CA ARG A 418 -2.44 23.77 16.19
C ARG A 418 -2.55 22.53 15.28
N ILE A 419 -3.68 21.87 15.29
CA ILE A 419 -3.92 20.71 14.41
C ILE A 419 -4.04 21.12 12.94
N GLY A 420 -4.40 22.38 12.64
CA GLY A 420 -4.50 22.88 11.26
C GLY A 420 -5.58 22.16 10.46
N HIS A 421 -5.21 21.04 9.79
CA HIS A 421 -6.19 20.17 9.13
C HIS A 421 -5.87 18.69 9.36
N ILE A 422 -6.86 17.82 9.10
CA ILE A 422 -6.70 16.37 9.07
C ILE A 422 -7.21 15.86 7.73
N ALA A 423 -6.35 15.20 6.96
CA ALA A 423 -6.75 14.43 5.80
C ALA A 423 -6.83 12.95 6.19
N LEU A 424 -7.93 12.31 5.82
CA LEU A 424 -8.16 10.88 5.94
C LEU A 424 -7.83 10.20 4.62
N VAL A 425 -7.04 9.15 4.67
CA VAL A 425 -6.79 8.24 3.56
C VAL A 425 -7.35 6.87 3.91
N GLN A 426 -8.17 6.31 3.03
CA GLN A 426 -8.66 4.95 3.13
C GLN A 426 -7.84 4.03 2.22
N ARG A 427 -7.71 2.75 2.62
CA ARG A 427 -6.88 1.77 1.92
C ARG A 427 -7.60 0.43 1.72
N ILE A 428 -7.07 -0.39 0.80
CA ILE A 428 -7.46 -1.80 0.65
C ILE A 428 -6.51 -2.64 1.51
N GLY A 429 -6.93 -3.00 2.74
CA GLY A 429 -6.11 -3.75 3.69
C GLY A 429 -5.04 -2.92 4.40
N ASP A 430 -4.32 -3.55 5.32
CA ASP A 430 -3.36 -2.89 6.22
C ASP A 430 -2.22 -2.15 5.47
N GLU A 431 -1.71 -2.74 4.39
CA GLU A 431 -0.61 -2.19 3.57
C GLU A 431 -1.04 -1.96 2.10
N GLY A 432 -2.34 -1.96 1.84
CA GLY A 432 -2.89 -1.89 0.49
C GLY A 432 -2.87 -0.49 -0.12
N ALA A 433 -3.26 -0.43 -1.41
CA ALA A 433 -3.37 0.82 -2.14
C ALA A 433 -4.40 1.78 -1.52
N GLU A 434 -4.12 3.07 -1.62
CA GLU A 434 -5.06 4.12 -1.25
C GLU A 434 -6.26 4.11 -2.21
N ILE A 435 -7.47 4.15 -1.65
CA ILE A 435 -8.74 4.13 -2.41
C ILE A 435 -9.51 5.44 -2.32
N ASN A 436 -9.21 6.26 -1.32
CA ASN A 436 -9.82 7.57 -1.15
C ASN A 436 -8.96 8.44 -0.25
N ARG A 437 -8.92 9.74 -0.54
CA ARG A 437 -8.35 10.78 0.33
C ARG A 437 -9.37 11.91 0.44
N GLN A 438 -9.73 12.31 1.66
CA GLN A 438 -10.57 13.47 1.92
C GLN A 438 -10.09 14.26 3.13
N VAL A 439 -10.26 15.58 3.11
CA VAL A 439 -10.05 16.43 4.29
C VAL A 439 -11.28 16.33 5.17
N ILE A 440 -11.09 15.83 6.39
CA ILE A 440 -12.17 15.60 7.37
C ILE A 440 -12.22 16.66 8.47
N TYR A 441 -11.17 17.46 8.60
CA TYR A 441 -11.10 18.58 9.56
C TYR A 441 -10.23 19.71 8.99
N GLY A 442 -10.63 20.97 9.20
CA GLY A 442 -9.89 22.13 8.72
C GLY A 442 -9.91 22.30 7.20
N LYS A 443 -8.91 22.99 6.66
CA LYS A 443 -8.74 23.22 5.22
C LYS A 443 -7.35 22.80 4.79
N GLU A 444 -7.26 21.89 3.81
CA GLU A 444 -5.99 21.47 3.21
C GLU A 444 -5.40 22.58 2.35
N LEU A 445 -4.09 22.77 2.48
CA LEU A 445 -3.30 23.67 1.65
C LEU A 445 -2.88 22.91 0.39
N ILE A 446 -3.55 23.15 -0.73
CA ILE A 446 -3.26 22.48 -2.00
C ILE A 446 -2.28 23.35 -2.80
N PRO A 447 -1.07 22.86 -3.16
CA PRO A 447 -0.18 23.57 -4.07
C PRO A 447 -0.87 23.85 -5.41
N ASP A 448 -0.86 25.08 -5.86
CA ASP A 448 -1.25 25.44 -7.23
C ASP A 448 0.03 25.60 -8.06
N PRO A 449 0.34 24.69 -9.01
CA PRO A 449 1.55 24.79 -9.83
C PRO A 449 1.60 26.05 -10.70
N SER A 450 0.48 26.74 -10.89
CA SER A 450 0.41 28.01 -11.62
C SER A 450 0.65 29.23 -10.74
N ASP A 451 0.63 29.07 -9.41
CA ASP A 451 0.86 30.13 -8.46
C ASP A 451 2.35 30.43 -8.33
N THR A 452 2.73 31.63 -8.72
CA THR A 452 4.11 32.18 -8.63
C THR A 452 4.19 33.42 -7.76
N GLN A 453 3.09 33.78 -7.10
CA GLN A 453 3.00 35.00 -6.30
C GLN A 453 3.30 34.67 -4.84
N PRO A 454 4.35 35.27 -4.23
CA PRO A 454 4.63 35.03 -2.82
C PRO A 454 3.63 35.75 -1.92
N PRO A 455 3.39 35.25 -0.68
CA PRO A 455 2.60 35.93 0.33
C PRO A 455 3.10 37.35 0.63
N SER A 456 2.25 38.17 1.22
CA SER A 456 2.67 39.47 1.75
C SER A 456 3.73 39.31 2.86
N VAL A 457 4.60 40.29 2.97
CA VAL A 457 5.64 40.33 4.03
C VAL A 457 4.95 40.39 5.40
N PRO A 458 5.38 39.57 6.40
CA PRO A 458 4.88 39.67 7.75
C PRO A 458 5.19 41.06 8.35
N GLU A 459 4.13 41.72 8.85
CA GLU A 459 4.28 43.07 9.43
C GLU A 459 4.17 43.02 10.97
N ASN A 460 4.56 44.12 11.61
CA ASN A 460 4.46 44.32 13.06
C ASN A 460 5.12 43.24 13.92
N LEU A 461 6.30 42.72 13.44
CA LEU A 461 7.08 41.80 14.26
C LEU A 461 7.42 42.42 15.63
N ALA A 462 6.94 41.80 16.66
CA ALA A 462 7.08 42.21 18.04
C ALA A 462 7.67 41.10 18.90
N VAL A 463 8.23 41.45 20.03
CA VAL A 463 8.80 40.53 21.02
C VAL A 463 8.12 40.74 22.37
N SER A 464 7.74 39.62 22.96
CA SER A 464 7.20 39.56 24.32
C SER A 464 7.91 38.46 25.11
N ASP A 465 7.73 38.45 26.42
CA ASP A 465 8.28 37.40 27.31
C ASP A 465 9.80 37.18 27.12
N ILE A 466 10.60 38.25 27.19
CA ILE A 466 12.05 38.12 27.15
C ILE A 466 12.56 37.59 28.49
N GLN A 467 13.14 36.39 28.48
CA GLN A 467 13.73 35.71 29.63
C GLN A 467 15.25 35.51 29.39
N GLY A 468 15.95 34.87 30.34
CA GLY A 468 17.37 34.58 30.19
C GLY A 468 17.67 33.63 29.01
N THR A 469 16.82 32.62 28.79
CA THR A 469 17.07 31.56 27.82
C THR A 469 15.96 31.41 26.78
N ARG A 470 14.95 32.31 26.76
CA ARG A 470 13.85 32.27 25.78
C ARG A 470 13.29 33.64 25.45
N VAL A 471 12.70 33.75 24.26
CA VAL A 471 11.94 34.91 23.81
C VAL A 471 10.70 34.45 23.05
N THR A 472 9.61 35.23 23.10
CA THR A 472 8.42 34.98 22.31
C THR A 472 8.22 36.08 21.28
N LEU A 473 8.17 35.69 20.01
CA LEU A 473 7.91 36.55 18.86
C LEU A 473 6.42 36.49 18.51
N SER A 474 5.88 37.58 17.96
CA SER A 474 4.55 37.65 17.36
C SER A 474 4.56 38.65 16.19
N TRP A 475 3.69 38.43 15.21
CA TRP A 475 3.54 39.28 14.02
C TRP A 475 2.11 39.27 13.52
N GLU A 476 1.77 40.17 12.59
CA GLU A 476 0.46 40.14 11.93
C GLU A 476 0.41 39.10 10.82
N GLU A 477 -0.81 38.58 10.57
CA GLU A 477 -1.05 37.57 9.56
C GLU A 477 -0.78 38.12 8.16
N SER A 478 -0.01 37.38 7.36
CA SER A 478 0.21 37.66 5.94
C SER A 478 -1.00 37.24 5.11
N THR A 479 -1.15 37.84 3.94
CA THR A 479 -2.18 37.50 2.94
C THR A 479 -1.53 36.93 1.68
N ASP A 480 -2.27 36.09 0.97
CA ASP A 480 -1.84 35.49 -0.29
C ASP A 480 -3.02 35.27 -1.24
N ASN A 481 -2.77 35.13 -2.55
CA ASN A 481 -3.78 34.89 -3.56
C ASN A 481 -4.36 33.48 -3.51
N ASN A 482 -3.55 32.50 -3.04
CA ASN A 482 -4.00 31.12 -2.84
C ASN A 482 -4.18 30.83 -1.34
N GLN A 483 -3.11 30.80 -0.56
CA GLN A 483 -3.17 30.71 0.91
C GLN A 483 -1.78 30.73 1.53
N VAL A 484 -1.61 31.46 2.64
CA VAL A 484 -0.39 31.39 3.48
C VAL A 484 -0.31 30.03 4.15
N ALA A 485 0.77 29.28 3.89
CA ALA A 485 1.03 27.98 4.50
C ALA A 485 1.73 28.08 5.85
N GLY A 486 2.50 29.15 6.06
CA GLY A 486 3.20 29.37 7.33
C GLY A 486 4.30 30.44 7.25
N TYR A 487 5.17 30.40 8.24
CA TYR A 487 6.22 31.39 8.44
C TYR A 487 7.55 30.74 8.74
N TYR A 488 8.63 31.26 8.17
CA TYR A 488 10.00 30.93 8.52
C TYR A 488 10.55 31.97 9.51
N ILE A 489 11.13 31.49 10.59
CA ILE A 489 11.76 32.32 11.61
C ILE A 489 13.27 32.28 11.41
N TYR A 490 13.87 33.45 11.39
CA TYR A 490 15.32 33.61 11.27
C TYR A 490 15.86 34.30 12.52
N ARG A 491 16.95 33.76 13.08
CA ARG A 491 17.74 34.31 14.14
C ARG A 491 19.15 34.59 13.59
N ASP A 492 19.62 35.82 13.69
CA ASP A 492 20.92 36.26 13.18
C ASP A 492 21.17 35.88 11.72
N GLY A 493 20.10 35.96 10.91
CA GLY A 493 20.10 35.66 9.49
C GLY A 493 19.93 34.18 9.12
N GLN A 494 20.05 33.25 10.08
CA GLN A 494 19.89 31.82 9.88
C GLN A 494 18.46 31.40 10.19
N ARG A 495 17.86 30.54 9.34
CA ARG A 495 16.54 29.95 9.60
C ARG A 495 16.63 28.98 10.77
N VAL A 496 15.89 29.24 11.85
CA VAL A 496 15.89 28.42 13.08
C VAL A 496 14.60 27.63 13.26
N ALA A 497 13.49 28.09 12.67
CA ALA A 497 12.22 27.39 12.78
C ALA A 497 11.26 27.71 11.63
N GLN A 498 10.14 26.98 11.59
CA GLN A 498 8.94 27.32 10.85
C GLN A 498 7.70 27.08 11.72
N THR A 499 6.62 27.82 11.46
CA THR A 499 5.34 27.69 12.16
C THR A 499 4.18 28.08 11.24
N ALA A 500 2.99 27.51 11.44
CA ALA A 500 1.76 27.97 10.78
C ALA A 500 1.13 29.18 11.48
N HIS A 501 1.58 29.51 12.70
CA HIS A 501 0.99 30.55 13.54
C HIS A 501 1.75 31.86 13.43
N THR A 502 1.10 32.94 13.79
CA THR A 502 1.68 34.28 13.88
C THR A 502 2.45 34.52 15.20
N ARG A 503 2.90 33.45 15.83
CA ARG A 503 3.64 33.46 17.09
C ARG A 503 4.65 32.31 17.14
N TYR A 504 5.83 32.58 17.74
CA TYR A 504 6.88 31.57 17.94
C TYR A 504 7.64 31.86 19.22
N THR A 505 7.97 30.82 20.01
CA THR A 505 8.84 30.95 21.18
C THR A 505 10.18 30.29 20.87
N ASP A 506 11.24 31.06 20.84
CA ASP A 506 12.60 30.59 20.70
C ASP A 506 13.17 30.27 22.08
N THR A 507 13.78 29.12 22.25
CA THR A 507 14.32 28.59 23.52
C THR A 507 15.78 28.16 23.37
N GLY A 508 16.46 27.92 24.48
CA GLY A 508 17.86 27.50 24.47
C GLY A 508 18.81 28.62 24.08
N LEU A 509 18.41 29.86 24.33
CA LEU A 509 19.23 31.05 24.09
C LEU A 509 20.27 31.23 25.21
N GLU A 510 21.38 31.91 24.91
CA GLU A 510 22.32 32.33 25.91
C GLU A 510 21.82 33.59 26.63
N THR A 511 22.10 33.71 27.92
CA THR A 511 21.73 34.87 28.74
C THR A 511 22.56 36.09 28.38
N ASN A 512 21.99 37.26 28.59
CA ASN A 512 22.61 38.56 28.33
C ASN A 512 23.22 38.69 26.92
N THR A 513 22.60 38.05 25.93
CA THR A 513 23.09 37.94 24.56
C THR A 513 22.12 38.61 23.59
N PRO A 514 22.61 39.46 22.66
CA PRO A 514 21.77 40.07 21.64
C PRO A 514 21.45 39.06 20.52
N TYR A 515 20.20 39.05 20.07
CA TYR A 515 19.71 38.27 18.94
C TYR A 515 18.87 39.16 18.02
N THR A 516 19.02 38.97 16.71
CA THR A 516 18.22 39.68 15.70
C THR A 516 17.30 38.71 14.99
N TYR A 517 15.99 39.00 15.03
CA TYR A 517 14.97 38.17 14.39
C TYR A 517 14.35 38.83 13.18
N THR A 518 14.05 38.02 12.17
CA THR A 518 13.17 38.34 11.03
C THR A 518 12.27 37.17 10.75
N VAL A 519 11.13 37.42 10.10
CA VAL A 519 10.14 36.40 9.71
C VAL A 519 9.79 36.59 8.24
N SER A 520 9.64 35.50 7.48
CA SER A 520 9.03 35.50 6.14
C SER A 520 7.87 34.56 6.09
N ALA A 521 6.86 34.84 5.26
CA ALA A 521 5.74 33.97 5.00
C ALA A 521 6.02 33.06 3.80
N PHE A 522 5.41 31.89 3.75
CA PHE A 522 5.44 31.01 2.58
C PHE A 522 4.05 30.44 2.32
N ASP A 523 3.74 30.13 1.04
CA ASP A 523 2.51 29.50 0.61
C ASP A 523 2.66 27.98 0.37
N ALA A 524 1.58 27.33 -0.02
CA ALA A 524 1.57 25.91 -0.33
C ALA A 524 2.32 25.57 -1.64
N SER A 525 2.45 26.54 -2.55
CA SER A 525 3.12 26.40 -3.86
C SER A 525 4.64 26.55 -3.77
N GLY A 526 5.15 26.91 -2.57
CA GLY A 526 6.56 27.08 -2.28
C GLY A 526 7.10 28.49 -2.52
N ASN A 527 6.26 29.48 -2.82
CA ASN A 527 6.69 30.87 -2.92
C ASN A 527 6.91 31.44 -1.52
N VAL A 528 7.93 32.30 -1.35
CA VAL A 528 8.35 32.84 -0.06
C VAL A 528 8.42 34.36 -0.15
N SER A 529 7.82 35.05 0.81
CA SER A 529 7.88 36.52 0.90
C SER A 529 9.28 37.02 1.22
N GLU A 530 9.50 38.31 1.02
CA GLU A 530 10.61 39.01 1.63
C GLU A 530 10.53 38.93 3.17
N LYS A 531 11.66 39.08 3.84
CA LYS A 531 11.72 39.08 5.30
C LYS A 531 11.11 40.34 5.90
N SER A 532 10.46 40.22 7.05
CA SER A 532 10.01 41.36 7.87
C SER A 532 11.13 42.34 8.21
N LEU A 533 10.78 43.51 8.67
CA LEU A 533 11.76 44.38 9.32
C LEU A 533 12.38 43.63 10.51
N PRO A 534 13.70 43.78 10.72
CA PRO A 534 14.40 43.10 11.81
C PRO A 534 14.05 43.70 13.17
N ILE A 535 13.96 42.84 14.18
CA ILE A 535 13.89 43.26 15.59
C ILE A 535 15.07 42.64 16.33
N THR A 536 15.79 43.49 17.08
CA THR A 536 16.92 43.06 17.90
C THR A 536 16.54 43.16 19.38
N ILE A 537 16.78 42.08 20.11
CA ILE A 537 16.55 42.00 21.55
C ILE A 537 17.83 41.53 22.25
N THR A 538 17.91 41.77 23.55
CA THR A 538 18.93 41.15 24.40
C THR A 538 18.20 40.30 25.44
N THR A 539 18.55 39.02 25.57
CA THR A 539 18.04 38.15 26.63
C THR A 539 18.40 38.72 28.00
N LYS A 540 17.55 38.45 28.98
CA LYS A 540 17.85 38.90 30.36
C LYS A 540 19.11 38.22 30.88
N SER A 541 19.86 38.93 31.70
CA SER A 541 20.84 38.28 32.57
C SER A 541 20.13 37.34 33.52
N GLU A 542 20.73 36.24 33.87
CA GLU A 542 20.21 35.45 34.98
C GLU A 542 20.23 36.33 36.24
N ASP A 543 19.03 36.58 36.81
CA ASP A 543 18.96 37.13 38.16
C ASP A 543 19.54 36.08 39.12
N PRO A 544 20.45 36.44 40.00
CA PRO A 544 20.91 35.51 41.03
C PRO A 544 19.67 35.03 41.80
N ALA A 545 19.58 33.71 42.04
CA ALA A 545 18.47 33.13 42.80
C ALA A 545 18.26 33.92 44.10
N PRO A 546 17.03 34.42 44.37
CA PRO A 546 16.82 35.38 45.46
C PRO A 546 17.27 34.80 46.80
N GLY A 547 18.23 35.44 47.44
CA GLY A 547 18.58 35.19 48.84
C GLY A 547 19.91 34.48 49.13
N TYR A 548 20.65 34.02 48.12
CA TYR A 548 21.96 33.39 48.38
C TYR A 548 23.11 34.22 47.77
N GLU A 549 24.29 34.20 48.47
CA GLU A 549 25.50 34.87 47.98
C GLU A 549 26.06 34.15 46.74
N GLU A 550 26.63 34.91 45.82
CA GLU A 550 27.34 34.32 44.67
C GLU A 550 28.62 33.63 45.16
N TRP A 551 28.95 32.48 44.57
CA TRP A 551 30.17 31.77 44.89
C TRP A 551 31.43 32.61 44.62
N ASN A 552 32.31 32.58 45.61
CA ASN A 552 33.60 33.30 45.51
C ASN A 552 34.77 32.34 45.74
N PRO A 553 35.73 32.17 44.81
CA PRO A 553 36.83 31.21 44.92
C PRO A 553 37.78 31.50 46.09
N GLU A 554 37.80 32.72 46.61
CA GLU A 554 38.66 33.12 47.74
C GLU A 554 38.02 32.84 49.10
N LYS A 555 36.69 32.55 49.12
CA LYS A 555 35.94 32.28 50.35
C LYS A 555 35.93 30.79 50.65
N ALA A 556 36.16 30.46 51.93
CA ALA A 556 35.99 29.10 52.41
C ALA A 556 34.53 28.85 52.75
N TYR A 557 34.00 27.67 52.34
CA TYR A 557 32.64 27.20 52.59
C TYR A 557 32.66 25.93 53.44
N VAL A 558 31.69 25.79 54.29
CA VAL A 558 31.52 24.60 55.15
C VAL A 558 30.23 23.85 54.75
N LYS A 559 30.11 22.62 55.20
CA LYS A 559 28.92 21.81 54.90
C LYS A 559 27.64 22.55 55.29
N GLY A 560 26.74 22.68 54.31
CA GLY A 560 25.44 23.35 54.46
C GLY A 560 25.43 24.80 53.94
N ASP A 561 26.57 25.41 53.65
CA ASP A 561 26.60 26.73 53.02
C ASP A 561 25.96 26.65 51.62
N ILE A 562 25.11 27.64 51.28
CA ILE A 562 24.43 27.72 50.00
C ILE A 562 24.93 28.91 49.23
N VAL A 563 25.24 28.72 47.95
CA VAL A 563 25.71 29.75 47.03
C VAL A 563 24.96 29.69 45.70
N THR A 564 24.93 30.80 44.98
CA THR A 564 24.59 30.81 43.56
C THR A 564 25.84 30.77 42.69
N TYR A 565 25.83 30.04 41.62
CA TYR A 565 26.88 30.03 40.61
C TYR A 565 26.32 29.72 39.23
N LYS A 566 26.54 30.61 38.28
CA LYS A 566 25.99 30.49 36.91
C LYS A 566 24.48 30.23 36.90
N GLY A 567 23.70 30.97 37.73
CA GLY A 567 22.26 30.90 37.82
C GLY A 567 21.67 29.68 38.51
N LYS A 568 22.50 28.81 39.07
CA LYS A 568 22.09 27.59 39.79
C LYS A 568 22.43 27.73 41.26
N VAL A 569 21.66 27.05 42.12
CA VAL A 569 21.88 27.04 43.57
C VAL A 569 22.60 25.76 43.97
N TYR A 570 23.71 25.89 44.68
CA TYR A 570 24.53 24.80 45.14
C TYR A 570 24.67 24.84 46.66
N GLN A 571 24.71 23.66 47.29
CA GLN A 571 25.00 23.49 48.71
C GLN A 571 26.34 22.76 48.91
N ALA A 572 27.18 23.30 49.78
CA ALA A 572 28.42 22.65 50.12
C ALA A 572 28.17 21.32 50.92
N LYS A 573 28.71 20.21 50.44
CA LYS A 573 28.64 18.89 51.07
C LYS A 573 29.65 18.75 52.20
N TRP A 574 30.78 19.44 52.09
CA TRP A 574 31.88 19.48 53.08
C TRP A 574 32.67 20.79 52.92
N TRP A 575 33.66 20.97 53.79
CA TRP A 575 34.53 22.16 53.70
C TRP A 575 35.29 22.19 52.38
N ASN A 576 35.27 23.33 51.71
CA ASN A 576 36.04 23.56 50.50
C ASN A 576 36.37 25.05 50.34
N GLN A 577 37.42 25.34 49.55
CA GLN A 577 37.78 26.68 49.12
C GLN A 577 38.38 26.59 47.71
N GLY A 578 37.90 27.42 46.80
CA GLY A 578 38.37 27.46 45.41
C GLY A 578 37.85 26.36 44.50
N GLU A 579 37.05 25.39 45.00
CA GLU A 579 36.39 24.37 44.15
C GLU A 579 35.13 24.97 43.51
N GLU A 580 35.13 25.05 42.17
CA GLU A 580 34.03 25.63 41.40
C GLU A 580 32.78 24.74 41.46
N PRO A 581 31.58 25.30 41.83
CA PRO A 581 30.34 24.51 41.84
C PRO A 581 30.01 23.92 40.50
N GLY A 582 29.68 22.62 40.48
CA GLY A 582 29.30 21.89 39.26
C GLY A 582 30.48 21.46 38.37
N SER A 583 31.73 21.75 38.75
CA SER A 583 32.92 21.34 38.00
C SER A 583 33.23 19.83 38.10
N ASN A 584 32.69 19.15 39.13
CA ASN A 584 32.92 17.74 39.40
C ASN A 584 31.66 17.11 40.02
N GLU A 585 31.14 16.07 39.44
CA GLU A 585 29.97 15.33 39.96
C GLU A 585 30.17 14.80 41.39
N TRP A 586 31.39 14.45 41.75
CA TRP A 586 31.77 13.95 43.06
C TRP A 586 32.44 15.04 43.95
N GLY A 587 32.40 16.27 43.51
CA GLY A 587 33.03 17.42 44.20
C GLY A 587 32.27 17.89 45.44
N ALA A 588 32.76 19.00 46.01
CA ALA A 588 32.25 19.57 47.26
C ALA A 588 30.85 20.15 47.18
N TRP A 589 30.29 20.30 45.97
CA TRP A 589 29.04 20.98 45.75
C TRP A 589 27.93 20.04 45.26
N GLU A 590 26.72 20.19 45.79
CA GLU A 590 25.49 19.54 45.37
C GLU A 590 24.54 20.57 44.76
N LEU A 591 24.00 20.31 43.57
CA LEU A 591 22.99 21.14 42.93
C LEU A 591 21.66 20.97 43.65
N ILE A 592 21.05 22.04 44.16
CA ILE A 592 19.81 22.03 44.92
C ILE A 592 18.69 22.90 44.34
N GLY A 593 18.96 23.67 43.26
CA GLY A 593 17.99 24.51 42.58
C GLY A 593 18.52 25.17 41.31
#